data_0bd00502b4b25ab20e2fccae4fc5e9c9
#
_entry.id   0bd00502b4b25ab20e2fccae4fc5e9c9
#
_cell.length_a   1.000
_cell.length_b   1.000
_cell.length_c   1.000
_cell.angle_alpha   90.00
_cell.angle_beta   90.00
_cell.angle_gamma   90.00
#
_symmetry.space_group_name_H-M   'P 1'
#
loop_
_entity.id
_entity.type
_entity.pdbx_description
1 polymer ?
#
loop_
_entity_poly.entity_id
_entity_poly.type
_entity_poly.pdbx_seq_one_letter_code
_entity_poly.pdbx_strand_id
1 'polypeptide(L)'
;MYKRQDPGQVYLFYGYSIAWNRGIGYLQINPSLASYIMLVIVNIICAVLGFYSLFKYTKGDYEVAMTDVVMERKFDTVRVGVSMFVHSMKNQLLANKVIYKRIDQIYSQPEPDTVKLKECIDALRATNDTMFTRIEELYRSVKSNSITMMPVNIQEIIDTTLERFHNKFPDAGVRIQNEEVSMVLADKDHLCEAIYNLLINAEEAVIAAERGEDGQVCLKCRNERLYTLIEVSDNGLGMSKSQIKKIFDPFYSSKNSNYNWGMGLYYVREVVKSHLGKMRVESTEGKGSKFYILIPKYE
;
A
#
# COMPACT_ATOMS: atom_id res chain seq x y z
N MET A 1 -12.31 27.95 3.31
CA MET A 1 -11.60 29.25 3.39
C MET A 1 -11.29 29.70 1.95
N TYR A 2 -12.17 30.53 1.37
CA TYR A 2 -12.01 31.00 -0.01
C TYR A 2 -10.80 31.92 -0.07
N LYS A 3 -9.70 31.50 -0.74
CA LYS A 3 -8.60 32.42 -1.10
C LYS A 3 -9.15 33.41 -2.13
N ARG A 4 -9.13 34.70 -1.81
CA ARG A 4 -9.43 35.80 -2.70
C ARG A 4 -8.57 35.66 -3.97
N GLN A 5 -9.23 35.56 -5.13
CA GLN A 5 -8.55 35.73 -6.41
C GLN A 5 -7.87 37.10 -6.44
N ASP A 6 -6.62 37.11 -6.83
CA ASP A 6 -5.82 38.34 -6.97
C ASP A 6 -6.47 39.25 -8.02
N PRO A 7 -6.95 40.45 -7.64
CA PRO A 7 -7.63 41.36 -8.56
C PRO A 7 -6.77 41.78 -9.76
N GLY A 8 -5.45 41.66 -9.64
CA GLY A 8 -4.51 42.05 -10.70
C GLY A 8 -4.63 41.21 -11.97
N GLN A 9 -5.01 39.94 -11.88
CA GLN A 9 -5.17 39.07 -13.05
C GLN A 9 -6.43 39.40 -13.89
N VAL A 10 -7.51 39.82 -13.23
CA VAL A 10 -8.74 40.21 -13.90
C VAL A 10 -8.55 41.53 -14.69
N TYR A 11 -7.74 42.45 -14.18
CA TYR A 11 -7.43 43.71 -14.87
C TYR A 11 -6.55 43.52 -16.10
N LEU A 12 -5.65 42.54 -16.09
CA LEU A 12 -4.86 42.21 -17.29
C LEU A 12 -5.76 41.74 -18.44
N PHE A 13 -6.74 40.88 -18.16
CA PHE A 13 -7.67 40.39 -19.20
C PHE A 13 -8.56 41.50 -19.76
N TYR A 14 -9.04 42.42 -18.90
CA TYR A 14 -9.83 43.59 -19.32
C TYR A 14 -8.98 44.59 -20.11
N GLY A 15 -7.75 44.81 -19.70
CA GLY A 15 -6.80 45.68 -20.43
C GLY A 15 -6.51 45.17 -21.82
N TYR A 16 -6.32 43.89 -22.02
CA TYR A 16 -6.14 43.28 -23.36
C TYR A 16 -7.39 43.37 -24.23
N SER A 17 -8.58 43.20 -23.67
CA SER A 17 -9.84 43.34 -24.40
C SER A 17 -10.11 44.76 -24.88
N ILE A 18 -9.76 45.79 -24.10
CA ILE A 18 -9.91 47.19 -24.45
C ILE A 18 -8.85 47.62 -25.51
N ALA A 19 -7.62 47.18 -25.36
CA ALA A 19 -6.56 47.42 -26.35
C ALA A 19 -6.87 46.75 -27.70
N TRP A 20 -7.49 45.56 -27.65
CA TRP A 20 -7.97 44.86 -28.84
C TRP A 20 -9.05 45.64 -29.59
N ASN A 21 -10.11 46.09 -28.89
CA ASN A 21 -11.19 46.86 -29.53
C ASN A 21 -10.71 48.21 -30.10
N ARG A 22 -9.73 48.87 -29.47
CA ARG A 22 -9.11 50.09 -30.02
C ARG A 22 -8.22 49.79 -31.21
N GLY A 23 -7.48 48.66 -31.21
CA GLY A 23 -6.64 48.23 -32.33
C GLY A 23 -7.43 47.93 -33.60
N ILE A 24 -8.59 47.30 -33.47
CA ILE A 24 -9.51 47.03 -34.60
C ILE A 24 -10.03 48.35 -35.22
N GLY A 25 -10.36 49.34 -34.40
CA GLY A 25 -10.79 50.66 -34.88
C GLY A 25 -9.72 51.39 -35.71
N TYR A 26 -8.44 51.24 -35.37
CA TYR A 26 -7.33 51.83 -36.12
C TYR A 26 -7.04 51.14 -37.45
N LEU A 27 -7.30 49.83 -37.55
CA LEU A 27 -7.05 49.04 -38.77
C LEU A 27 -8.10 49.21 -39.87
N GLN A 28 -9.25 49.81 -39.56
CA GLN A 28 -10.30 50.12 -40.57
C GLN A 28 -9.89 51.19 -41.57
N ILE A 29 -8.79 51.89 -41.32
CA ILE A 29 -8.44 53.11 -42.19
C ILE A 29 -7.52 52.79 -43.36
N ASN A 30 -6.72 51.75 -43.39
CA ASN A 30 -6.04 51.12 -44.55
C ASN A 30 -5.17 49.93 -44.20
N PRO A 31 -5.72 48.72 -43.98
CA PRO A 31 -4.89 47.54 -43.71
C PRO A 31 -4.41 46.94 -45.04
N SER A 32 -3.08 46.77 -45.20
CA SER A 32 -2.61 45.77 -46.14
C SER A 32 -3.09 44.38 -45.64
N LEU A 33 -3.52 43.51 -46.54
CA LEU A 33 -3.97 42.16 -46.19
C LEU A 33 -2.98 41.43 -45.26
N ALA A 34 -1.68 41.70 -45.47
CA ALA A 34 -0.61 41.15 -44.65
C ALA A 34 -0.68 41.61 -43.18
N SER A 35 -1.00 42.85 -42.90
CA SER A 35 -1.13 43.41 -41.55
C SER A 35 -2.32 42.78 -40.81
N TYR A 36 -3.41 42.48 -41.53
CA TYR A 36 -4.59 41.84 -40.97
C TYR A 36 -4.31 40.36 -40.59
N ILE A 37 -3.64 39.65 -41.48
CA ILE A 37 -3.22 38.26 -41.23
C ILE A 37 -2.28 38.19 -40.03
N MET A 38 -1.29 39.09 -39.95
CA MET A 38 -0.35 39.13 -38.83
C MET A 38 -1.06 39.38 -37.48
N LEU A 39 -2.04 40.28 -37.48
CA LEU A 39 -2.84 40.54 -36.26
C LEU A 39 -3.65 39.31 -35.80
N VAL A 40 -4.27 38.60 -36.75
CA VAL A 40 -5.01 37.37 -36.45
C VAL A 40 -4.07 36.32 -35.90
N ILE A 41 -2.89 36.13 -36.48
CA ILE A 41 -1.89 35.16 -35.98
C ILE A 41 -1.44 35.51 -34.57
N VAL A 42 -1.11 36.77 -34.28
CA VAL A 42 -0.70 37.20 -32.93
C VAL A 42 -1.80 36.92 -31.91
N ASN A 43 -3.07 37.12 -32.25
CA ASN A 43 -4.18 36.85 -31.36
C ASN A 43 -4.38 35.34 -31.07
N ILE A 44 -4.26 34.53 -32.10
CA ILE A 44 -4.31 33.09 -31.95
C ILE A 44 -3.18 32.62 -31.01
N ILE A 45 -1.97 33.13 -31.21
CA ILE A 45 -0.82 32.81 -30.33
C ILE A 45 -1.10 33.27 -28.89
N CYS A 46 -1.59 34.49 -28.69
CA CYS A 46 -1.93 35.00 -27.35
C CYS A 46 -3.05 34.17 -26.69
N ALA A 47 -4.06 33.77 -27.44
CA ALA A 47 -5.14 32.94 -26.97
C ALA A 47 -4.63 31.52 -26.54
N VAL A 48 -3.77 30.91 -27.38
CA VAL A 48 -3.16 29.60 -27.09
C VAL A 48 -2.25 29.70 -25.88
N LEU A 49 -1.41 30.71 -25.76
CA LEU A 49 -0.54 30.89 -24.58
C LEU A 49 -1.34 31.19 -23.33
N GLY A 50 -2.40 31.98 -23.41
CA GLY A 50 -3.31 32.26 -22.33
C GLY A 50 -4.04 30.98 -21.85
N PHE A 51 -4.54 30.17 -22.78
CA PHE A 51 -5.17 28.89 -22.48
C PHE A 51 -4.19 27.89 -21.87
N TYR A 52 -2.97 27.80 -22.40
CA TYR A 52 -1.91 26.96 -21.85
C TYR A 52 -1.52 27.38 -20.42
N SER A 53 -1.36 28.68 -20.20
CA SER A 53 -1.07 29.21 -18.86
C SER A 53 -2.19 28.91 -17.86
N LEU A 54 -3.45 29.10 -18.26
CA LEU A 54 -4.62 28.82 -17.47
C LEU A 54 -4.71 27.30 -17.14
N PHE A 55 -4.50 26.47 -18.16
CA PHE A 55 -4.50 25.00 -17.99
C PHE A 55 -3.39 24.52 -17.04
N LYS A 56 -2.18 25.07 -17.18
CA LYS A 56 -1.07 24.76 -16.30
C LYS A 56 -1.34 25.19 -14.86
N TYR A 57 -1.94 26.37 -14.67
CA TYR A 57 -2.32 26.88 -13.34
C TYR A 57 -3.41 26.03 -12.69
N THR A 58 -4.50 25.75 -13.41
CA THR A 58 -5.58 24.90 -12.89
C THR A 58 -5.14 23.47 -12.61
N LYS A 59 -4.24 22.91 -13.43
CA LYS A 59 -3.65 21.60 -13.20
C LYS A 59 -2.80 21.58 -11.93
N GLY A 60 -1.98 22.62 -11.71
CA GLY A 60 -1.19 22.75 -10.48
C GLY A 60 -2.04 22.85 -9.23
N ASP A 61 -3.07 23.69 -9.25
CA ASP A 61 -4.01 23.81 -8.11
C ASP A 61 -4.78 22.50 -7.85
N TYR A 62 -5.16 21.79 -8.91
CA TYR A 62 -5.82 20.48 -8.79
C TYR A 62 -4.89 19.41 -8.19
N GLU A 63 -3.62 19.35 -8.62
CA GLU A 63 -2.63 18.42 -8.07
C GLU A 63 -2.34 18.70 -6.59
N VAL A 64 -2.25 19.97 -6.18
CA VAL A 64 -2.08 20.37 -4.77
C VAL A 64 -3.32 20.00 -3.96
N ALA A 65 -4.53 20.31 -4.43
CA ALA A 65 -5.77 19.97 -3.76
C ALA A 65 -5.95 18.44 -3.63
N MET A 66 -5.57 17.68 -4.66
CA MET A 66 -5.60 16.21 -4.60
C MET A 66 -4.58 15.67 -3.61
N THR A 67 -3.37 16.23 -3.53
CA THR A 67 -2.37 15.83 -2.53
C THR A 67 -2.87 16.10 -1.12
N ASP A 68 -3.49 17.23 -0.86
CA ASP A 68 -4.05 17.56 0.45
C ASP A 68 -5.17 16.59 0.85
N VAL A 69 -6.11 16.29 -0.05
CA VAL A 69 -7.19 15.31 0.18
C VAL A 69 -6.63 13.89 0.40
N VAL A 70 -5.61 13.49 -0.34
CA VAL A 70 -4.95 12.19 -0.16
C VAL A 70 -4.22 12.12 1.16
N MET A 71 -3.53 13.21 1.56
CA MET A 71 -2.85 13.31 2.85
C MET A 71 -3.87 13.25 4.00
N GLU A 72 -4.95 14.01 3.93
CA GLU A 72 -6.00 14.02 4.96
C GLU A 72 -6.62 12.62 5.13
N ARG A 73 -6.93 11.93 4.03
CA ARG A 73 -7.39 10.52 4.08
C ARG A 73 -6.35 9.58 4.68
N LYS A 74 -5.07 9.76 4.38
CA LYS A 74 -3.99 8.97 5.00
C LYS A 74 -3.94 9.21 6.51
N PHE A 75 -4.02 10.46 6.96
CA PHE A 75 -4.03 10.79 8.38
C PHE A 75 -5.26 10.22 9.10
N ASP A 76 -6.44 10.32 8.51
CA ASP A 76 -7.66 9.74 9.09
C ASP A 76 -7.57 8.22 9.20
N THR A 77 -7.04 7.57 8.18
CA THR A 77 -6.85 6.11 8.18
C THR A 77 -5.84 5.67 9.24
N VAL A 78 -4.71 6.38 9.37
CA VAL A 78 -3.71 6.12 10.42
C VAL A 78 -4.32 6.37 11.80
N ARG A 79 -5.09 7.46 11.98
CA ARG A 79 -5.75 7.78 13.26
C ARG A 79 -6.75 6.71 13.68
N VAL A 80 -7.57 6.23 12.75
CA VAL A 80 -8.52 5.14 13.02
C VAL A 80 -7.76 3.86 13.39
N GLY A 81 -6.71 3.54 12.67
CA GLY A 81 -5.89 2.36 12.95
C GLY A 81 -5.17 2.42 14.28
N VAL A 82 -4.56 3.54 14.63
CA VAL A 82 -3.96 3.75 15.95
C VAL A 82 -5.02 3.63 17.05
N SER A 83 -6.22 4.16 16.85
CA SER A 83 -7.31 4.03 17.81
C SER A 83 -7.73 2.56 18.00
N MET A 84 -7.86 1.80 16.90
CA MET A 84 -8.16 0.36 16.96
C MET A 84 -7.04 -0.43 17.64
N PHE A 85 -5.78 -0.07 17.37
CA PHE A 85 -4.60 -0.64 18.03
C PHE A 85 -4.65 -0.42 19.54
N VAL A 86 -4.81 0.80 19.98
CA VAL A 86 -4.89 1.15 21.40
C VAL A 86 -6.05 0.41 22.08
N HIS A 87 -7.21 0.33 21.40
CA HIS A 87 -8.35 -0.42 21.92
C HIS A 87 -8.06 -1.92 22.05
N SER A 88 -7.43 -2.53 21.07
CA SER A 88 -7.03 -3.95 21.11
C SER A 88 -5.99 -4.22 22.19
N MET A 89 -4.97 -3.36 22.33
CA MET A 89 -3.98 -3.46 23.41
C MET A 89 -4.63 -3.36 24.79
N LYS A 90 -5.58 -2.44 24.97
CA LYS A 90 -6.34 -2.32 26.20
C LYS A 90 -7.10 -3.60 26.52
N ASN A 91 -7.74 -4.22 25.53
CA ASN A 91 -8.47 -5.49 25.73
C ASN A 91 -7.55 -6.64 26.13
N GLN A 92 -6.35 -6.72 25.53
CA GLN A 92 -5.36 -7.74 25.90
C GLN A 92 -4.80 -7.52 27.30
N LEU A 93 -4.52 -6.28 27.68
CA LEU A 93 -4.11 -5.95 29.05
C LEU A 93 -5.20 -6.30 30.06
N LEU A 94 -6.48 -6.10 29.71
CA LEU A 94 -7.60 -6.51 30.56
C LEU A 94 -7.70 -8.06 30.68
N ALA A 95 -7.47 -8.79 29.57
CA ALA A 95 -7.41 -10.26 29.60
C ALA A 95 -6.26 -10.76 30.50
N ASN A 96 -5.07 -10.17 30.37
CA ASN A 96 -3.93 -10.48 31.25
C ASN A 96 -4.28 -10.23 32.73
N LYS A 97 -4.97 -9.12 33.03
CA LYS A 97 -5.42 -8.82 34.41
C LYS A 97 -6.37 -9.87 34.97
N VAL A 98 -7.23 -10.45 34.13
CA VAL A 98 -8.11 -11.55 34.53
C VAL A 98 -7.30 -12.82 34.84
N ILE A 99 -6.31 -13.13 33.97
CA ILE A 99 -5.43 -14.31 34.20
C ILE A 99 -4.62 -14.14 35.48
N TYR A 100 -4.05 -12.97 35.75
CA TYR A 100 -3.34 -12.68 37.01
C TYR A 100 -4.22 -12.93 38.23
N LYS A 101 -5.47 -12.43 38.23
CA LYS A 101 -6.40 -12.68 39.35
C LYS A 101 -6.67 -14.15 39.53
N ARG A 102 -6.76 -14.92 38.43
CA ARG A 102 -6.97 -16.39 38.52
C ARG A 102 -5.74 -17.08 39.08
N ILE A 103 -4.53 -16.66 38.70
CA ILE A 103 -3.27 -17.14 39.29
C ILE A 103 -3.26 -16.92 40.82
N ASP A 104 -3.56 -15.66 41.24
CA ASP A 104 -3.60 -15.31 42.66
C ASP A 104 -4.60 -16.16 43.44
N GLN A 105 -5.80 -16.41 42.88
CA GLN A 105 -6.81 -17.26 43.47
C GLN A 105 -6.37 -18.72 43.62
N ILE A 106 -5.69 -19.29 42.62
CA ILE A 106 -5.17 -20.65 42.67
C ILE A 106 -4.04 -20.75 43.70
N TYR A 107 -3.12 -19.78 43.71
CA TYR A 107 -1.96 -19.76 44.57
C TYR A 107 -2.34 -19.57 46.05
N SER A 108 -3.44 -18.89 46.34
CA SER A 108 -3.93 -18.66 47.71
C SER A 108 -4.66 -19.87 48.34
N GLN A 109 -4.78 -20.98 47.61
CA GLN A 109 -5.37 -22.22 48.14
C GLN A 109 -4.35 -22.99 49.00
N PRO A 110 -4.78 -23.75 50.04
CA PRO A 110 -3.87 -24.52 50.86
C PRO A 110 -3.04 -25.55 50.08
N GLU A 111 -3.61 -26.10 49.00
CA GLU A 111 -2.95 -26.98 48.04
C GLU A 111 -3.20 -26.41 46.64
N PRO A 112 -2.28 -25.59 46.10
CA PRO A 112 -2.43 -24.99 44.81
C PRO A 112 -2.40 -26.02 43.69
N ASP A 113 -3.39 -25.96 42.79
CA ASP A 113 -3.45 -26.79 41.58
C ASP A 113 -2.39 -26.33 40.56
N THR A 114 -1.27 -27.08 40.55
CA THR A 114 -0.12 -26.77 39.70
C THR A 114 -0.42 -26.89 38.19
N VAL A 115 -1.38 -27.75 37.81
CA VAL A 115 -1.78 -27.92 36.40
C VAL A 115 -2.52 -26.69 35.94
N LYS A 116 -3.51 -26.21 36.71
CA LYS A 116 -4.24 -24.97 36.38
C LYS A 116 -3.35 -23.73 36.42
N LEU A 117 -2.36 -23.72 37.30
CA LEU A 117 -1.38 -22.65 37.37
C LEU A 117 -0.57 -22.60 36.07
N LYS A 118 -0.10 -23.77 35.59
CA LYS A 118 0.62 -23.85 34.31
C LYS A 118 -0.23 -23.43 33.14
N GLU A 119 -1.50 -23.85 33.05
CA GLU A 119 -2.43 -23.38 32.01
C GLU A 119 -2.58 -21.86 32.00
N CYS A 120 -2.68 -21.23 33.16
CA CYS A 120 -2.75 -19.76 33.25
C CYS A 120 -1.45 -19.09 32.78
N ILE A 121 -0.29 -19.64 33.11
CA ILE A 121 1.01 -19.12 32.67
C ILE A 121 1.15 -19.25 31.13
N ASP A 122 0.77 -20.40 30.59
CA ASP A 122 0.82 -20.64 29.14
C ASP A 122 -0.14 -19.71 28.38
N ALA A 123 -1.34 -19.48 28.92
CA ALA A 123 -2.29 -18.48 28.35
C ALA A 123 -1.73 -17.05 28.41
N LEU A 124 -1.05 -16.69 29.51
CA LEU A 124 -0.41 -15.37 29.63
C LEU A 124 0.72 -15.19 28.62
N ARG A 125 1.54 -16.23 28.44
CA ARG A 125 2.61 -16.25 27.44
C ARG A 125 2.04 -16.05 26.04
N ALA A 126 1.05 -16.84 25.65
CA ALA A 126 0.41 -16.74 24.33
C ALA A 126 -0.19 -15.34 24.08
N THR A 127 -0.79 -14.72 25.10
CA THR A 127 -1.35 -13.36 24.98
C THR A 127 -0.23 -12.32 24.79
N ASN A 128 0.88 -12.45 25.52
CA ASN A 128 2.01 -11.55 25.38
C ASN A 128 2.71 -11.70 24.03
N ASP A 129 2.93 -12.93 23.54
CA ASP A 129 3.52 -13.19 22.22
C ASP A 129 2.66 -12.57 21.12
N THR A 130 1.34 -12.68 21.25
CA THR A 130 0.40 -12.00 20.34
C THR A 130 0.56 -10.48 20.39
N MET A 131 0.74 -9.88 21.57
CA MET A 131 0.98 -8.44 21.71
C MET A 131 2.28 -8.00 21.03
N PHE A 132 3.37 -8.73 21.25
CA PHE A 132 4.66 -8.45 20.62
C PHE A 132 4.57 -8.50 19.09
N THR A 133 3.97 -9.55 18.53
CA THR A 133 3.77 -9.67 17.08
C THR A 133 3.01 -8.46 16.51
N ARG A 134 1.97 -8.00 17.18
CA ARG A 134 1.18 -6.84 16.77
C ARG A 134 1.95 -5.52 16.82
N ILE A 135 2.75 -5.34 17.86
CA ILE A 135 3.62 -4.15 17.97
C ILE A 135 4.64 -4.14 16.84
N GLU A 136 5.24 -5.29 16.53
CA GLU A 136 6.18 -5.42 15.43
C GLU A 136 5.54 -5.13 14.07
N GLU A 137 4.35 -5.66 13.80
CA GLU A 137 3.60 -5.37 12.56
C GLU A 137 3.31 -3.88 12.40
N LEU A 138 2.87 -3.22 13.47
CA LEU A 138 2.64 -1.77 13.45
C LEU A 138 3.97 -1.02 13.23
N TYR A 139 5.02 -1.38 13.95
CA TYR A 139 6.33 -0.75 13.82
C TYR A 139 6.87 -0.87 12.39
N ARG A 140 6.77 -2.05 11.79
CA ARG A 140 7.19 -2.28 10.39
C ARG A 140 6.39 -1.43 9.41
N SER A 141 5.08 -1.31 9.62
CA SER A 141 4.22 -0.50 8.75
C SER A 141 4.55 1.01 8.81
N VAL A 142 5.00 1.48 9.96
CA VAL A 142 5.44 2.89 10.15
C VAL A 142 6.85 3.10 9.61
N LYS A 143 7.75 2.11 9.79
CA LYS A 143 9.16 2.18 9.37
C LYS A 143 9.32 2.09 7.84
N SER A 144 8.34 1.61 7.09
CA SER A 144 8.39 1.51 5.62
C SER A 144 8.67 2.83 4.89
N ASN A 145 8.78 3.94 5.60
CA ASN A 145 9.12 5.26 5.06
C ASN A 145 10.62 5.52 4.88
N SER A 146 11.51 4.65 5.38
CA SER A 146 12.97 4.78 5.21
C SER A 146 13.50 3.59 4.40
N ILE A 147 13.37 3.64 3.09
CA ILE A 147 13.83 2.60 2.17
C ILE A 147 15.22 2.96 1.66
N THR A 148 16.15 2.01 1.78
CA THR A 148 17.52 2.11 1.24
C THR A 148 17.62 1.28 -0.03
N MET A 149 17.57 1.94 -1.17
CA MET A 149 17.62 1.29 -2.47
C MET A 149 19.05 0.91 -2.84
N MET A 150 19.30 -0.37 -3.08
CA MET A 150 20.57 -0.92 -3.56
C MET A 150 20.34 -1.92 -4.69
N PRO A 151 21.32 -2.15 -5.58
CA PRO A 151 21.25 -3.24 -6.52
C PRO A 151 21.27 -4.60 -5.79
N VAL A 152 20.21 -5.39 -5.94
CA VAL A 152 20.04 -6.67 -5.25
C VAL A 152 19.64 -7.76 -6.25
N ASN A 153 20.17 -8.96 -6.03
CA ASN A 153 19.74 -10.14 -6.78
C ASN A 153 18.41 -10.65 -6.20
N ILE A 154 17.40 -10.80 -7.05
CA ILE A 154 16.09 -11.32 -6.65
C ILE A 154 16.19 -12.74 -6.06
N GLN A 155 17.10 -13.56 -6.55
CA GLN A 155 17.30 -14.92 -6.03
C GLN A 155 17.68 -14.89 -4.54
N GLU A 156 18.55 -13.96 -4.15
CA GLU A 156 18.94 -13.81 -2.74
C GLU A 156 17.76 -13.43 -1.84
N ILE A 157 16.87 -12.55 -2.35
CA ILE A 157 15.63 -12.18 -1.65
C ILE A 157 14.71 -13.39 -1.50
N ILE A 158 14.55 -14.18 -2.56
CA ILE A 158 13.71 -15.38 -2.56
C ILE A 158 14.24 -16.40 -1.55
N ASP A 159 15.53 -16.71 -1.60
CA ASP A 159 16.14 -17.71 -0.73
C ASP A 159 16.00 -17.34 0.75
N THR A 160 16.29 -16.08 1.09
CA THR A 160 16.10 -15.55 2.45
C THR A 160 14.63 -15.62 2.90
N THR A 161 13.71 -15.32 1.99
CA THR A 161 12.27 -15.34 2.29
C THR A 161 11.75 -16.75 2.50
N LEU A 162 12.19 -17.71 1.67
CA LEU A 162 11.80 -19.12 1.76
C LEU A 162 12.34 -19.79 3.02
N GLU A 163 13.59 -19.53 3.38
CA GLU A 163 14.16 -20.00 4.65
C GLU A 163 13.28 -19.58 5.85
N ARG A 164 12.94 -18.31 5.90
CA ARG A 164 12.07 -17.78 6.95
C ARG A 164 10.64 -18.37 6.90
N PHE A 165 10.10 -18.59 5.70
CA PHE A 165 8.79 -19.20 5.51
C PHE A 165 8.76 -20.64 6.03
N HIS A 166 9.75 -21.48 5.65
CA HIS A 166 9.84 -22.86 6.11
C HIS A 166 10.08 -22.99 7.62
N ASN A 167 10.75 -22.03 8.25
CA ASN A 167 10.87 -21.99 9.70
C ASN A 167 9.51 -21.84 10.40
N LYS A 168 8.55 -21.16 9.77
CA LYS A 168 7.18 -21.01 10.32
C LYS A 168 6.25 -22.14 9.90
N PHE A 169 6.39 -22.64 8.69
CA PHE A 169 5.59 -23.72 8.11
C PHE A 169 6.50 -24.82 7.58
N PRO A 170 7.03 -25.70 8.47
CA PRO A 170 7.99 -26.75 8.07
C PRO A 170 7.44 -27.74 7.04
N ASP A 171 6.14 -28.02 7.13
CA ASP A 171 5.45 -29.00 6.28
C ASP A 171 4.86 -28.38 4.99
N ALA A 172 4.92 -27.06 4.84
CA ALA A 172 4.38 -26.38 3.67
C ALA A 172 5.32 -26.47 2.46
N GLY A 173 4.81 -26.98 1.35
CA GLY A 173 5.55 -27.07 0.08
C GLY A 173 5.28 -25.84 -0.80
N VAL A 174 6.30 -24.99 -1.00
CA VAL A 174 6.23 -23.92 -2.01
C VAL A 174 6.83 -24.39 -3.32
N ARG A 175 6.03 -24.41 -4.40
CA ARG A 175 6.53 -24.69 -5.75
C ARG A 175 7.25 -23.45 -6.28
N ILE A 176 8.54 -23.59 -6.57
CA ILE A 176 9.36 -22.50 -7.10
C ILE A 176 9.52 -22.66 -8.61
N GLN A 177 9.26 -21.59 -9.36
CA GLN A 177 9.46 -21.54 -10.82
C GLN A 177 10.18 -20.22 -11.14
N ASN A 178 11.51 -20.26 -11.08
CA ASN A 178 12.33 -19.09 -11.36
C ASN A 178 13.00 -19.24 -12.73
N GLU A 179 12.92 -18.19 -13.53
CA GLU A 179 13.81 -17.95 -14.65
C GLU A 179 15.04 -17.20 -14.15
N GLU A 180 16.08 -17.10 -14.94
CA GLU A 180 17.20 -16.21 -14.66
C GLU A 180 16.70 -14.76 -14.68
N VAL A 181 16.76 -14.08 -13.53
CA VAL A 181 16.20 -12.73 -13.36
C VAL A 181 17.31 -11.71 -13.18
N SER A 182 17.07 -10.51 -13.73
CA SER A 182 17.98 -9.38 -13.62
C SER A 182 18.05 -8.86 -12.17
N MET A 183 19.13 -8.14 -11.85
CA MET A 183 19.19 -7.37 -10.61
C MET A 183 18.10 -6.30 -10.59
N VAL A 184 17.64 -5.97 -9.40
CA VAL A 184 16.67 -4.88 -9.16
C VAL A 184 17.25 -3.85 -8.22
N LEU A 185 16.79 -2.62 -8.33
CA LEU A 185 17.10 -1.59 -7.35
C LEU A 185 16.05 -1.68 -6.24
N ALA A 186 16.45 -2.23 -5.09
CA ALA A 186 15.52 -2.53 -4.02
C ALA A 186 16.15 -2.42 -2.62
N ASP A 187 15.31 -2.23 -1.63
CA ASP A 187 15.64 -2.50 -0.24
C ASP A 187 15.34 -3.99 0.03
N LYS A 188 16.42 -4.75 0.26
CA LYS A 188 16.35 -6.20 0.43
C LYS A 188 15.39 -6.61 1.55
N ASP A 189 15.51 -5.98 2.71
CA ASP A 189 14.75 -6.37 3.90
C ASP A 189 13.26 -6.11 3.72
N HIS A 190 12.92 -4.94 3.17
CA HIS A 190 11.53 -4.58 2.89
C HIS A 190 10.90 -5.46 1.81
N LEU A 191 11.65 -5.80 0.76
CA LEU A 191 11.13 -6.65 -0.29
C LEU A 191 11.01 -8.12 0.15
N CYS A 192 11.96 -8.64 0.94
CA CYS A 192 11.84 -9.94 1.61
C CYS A 192 10.57 -10.01 2.47
N GLU A 193 10.33 -8.99 3.30
CA GLU A 193 9.14 -8.94 4.16
C GLU A 193 7.85 -8.87 3.35
N ALA A 194 7.83 -8.13 2.24
CA ALA A 194 6.67 -8.05 1.36
C ALA A 194 6.33 -9.43 0.74
N ILE A 195 7.33 -10.14 0.20
CA ILE A 195 7.13 -11.47 -0.38
C ILE A 195 6.73 -12.47 0.71
N TYR A 196 7.35 -12.40 1.89
CA TYR A 196 7.01 -13.23 3.05
C TYR A 196 5.54 -13.06 3.45
N ASN A 197 5.03 -11.82 3.51
CA ASN A 197 3.61 -11.57 3.80
C ASN A 197 2.67 -12.18 2.75
N LEU A 198 3.06 -12.18 1.47
CA LEU A 198 2.25 -12.83 0.43
C LEU A 198 2.26 -14.36 0.58
N LEU A 199 3.41 -14.98 0.88
CA LEU A 199 3.52 -16.41 1.09
C LEU A 199 2.72 -16.87 2.32
N ILE A 200 2.79 -16.13 3.44
CA ILE A 200 1.98 -16.40 4.64
C ILE A 200 0.49 -16.35 4.31
N ASN A 201 0.06 -15.31 3.58
CA ASN A 201 -1.35 -15.16 3.22
C ASN A 201 -1.83 -16.29 2.30
N ALA A 202 -0.98 -16.75 1.38
CA ALA A 202 -1.25 -17.87 0.48
C ALA A 202 -1.41 -19.18 1.25
N GLU A 203 -0.47 -19.51 2.14
CA GLU A 203 -0.52 -20.72 2.96
C GLU A 203 -1.73 -20.72 3.90
N GLU A 204 -1.99 -19.61 4.60
CA GLU A 204 -3.17 -19.49 5.46
C GLU A 204 -4.48 -19.64 4.67
N ALA A 205 -4.53 -19.20 3.40
CA ALA A 205 -5.70 -19.38 2.54
C ALA A 205 -5.88 -20.83 2.09
N VAL A 206 -4.79 -21.56 1.86
CA VAL A 206 -4.77 -22.99 1.53
C VAL A 206 -5.24 -23.81 2.73
N ILE A 207 -4.69 -23.54 3.92
CA ILE A 207 -5.09 -24.20 5.18
C ILE A 207 -6.58 -23.97 5.43
N ALA A 208 -7.04 -22.73 5.33
CA ALA A 208 -8.44 -22.36 5.54
C ALA A 208 -9.41 -22.97 4.53
N ALA A 209 -8.92 -23.36 3.34
CA ALA A 209 -9.68 -24.04 2.31
C ALA A 209 -9.73 -25.56 2.51
N GLU A 210 -9.04 -26.08 3.55
CA GLU A 210 -8.95 -27.51 3.90
C GLU A 210 -8.51 -28.37 2.69
N ARG A 211 -7.56 -27.86 1.87
CA ARG A 211 -7.10 -28.54 0.65
C ARG A 211 -6.27 -29.80 0.94
N GLY A 212 -5.74 -29.96 2.15
CA GLY A 212 -4.88 -31.08 2.51
C GLY A 212 -3.66 -31.20 1.57
N GLU A 213 -3.41 -32.39 1.02
CA GLU A 213 -2.29 -32.67 0.11
C GLU A 213 -2.44 -31.98 -1.28
N ASP A 214 -3.66 -31.57 -1.66
CA ASP A 214 -3.92 -30.82 -2.88
C ASP A 214 -3.63 -29.31 -2.74
N GLY A 215 -3.27 -28.84 -1.54
CA GLY A 215 -2.89 -27.47 -1.25
C GLY A 215 -1.63 -27.07 -2.02
N GLN A 216 -1.66 -25.93 -2.70
CA GLN A 216 -0.55 -25.46 -3.51
C GLN A 216 -0.30 -23.99 -3.31
N VAL A 217 0.93 -23.66 -2.94
CA VAL A 217 1.49 -22.31 -3.02
C VAL A 217 2.60 -22.30 -4.05
N CYS A 218 2.60 -21.33 -4.94
CA CYS A 218 3.61 -21.22 -5.98
C CYS A 218 4.21 -19.81 -6.00
N LEU A 219 5.52 -19.75 -6.05
CA LEU A 219 6.32 -18.54 -6.25
C LEU A 219 7.00 -18.61 -7.62
N LYS A 220 6.73 -17.61 -8.46
CA LYS A 220 7.35 -17.50 -9.79
C LYS A 220 8.07 -16.17 -9.93
N CYS A 221 9.26 -16.21 -10.52
CA CYS A 221 9.98 -15.01 -10.90
C CYS A 221 10.39 -15.10 -12.35
N ARG A 222 10.19 -14.02 -13.11
CA ARG A 222 10.59 -13.90 -14.50
C ARG A 222 10.92 -12.46 -14.87
N ASN A 223 11.70 -12.33 -15.92
CA ASN A 223 11.97 -11.04 -16.54
C ASN A 223 10.81 -10.61 -17.45
N GLU A 224 10.36 -9.36 -17.26
CA GLU A 224 9.55 -8.61 -18.19
C GLU A 224 10.41 -7.52 -18.84
N ARG A 225 9.86 -6.75 -19.80
CA ARG A 225 10.66 -5.78 -20.58
C ARG A 225 11.46 -4.81 -19.68
N LEU A 226 10.81 -4.15 -18.74
CA LEU A 226 11.40 -3.12 -17.85
C LEU A 226 11.34 -3.51 -16.37
N TYR A 227 10.76 -4.65 -16.06
CA TYR A 227 10.48 -5.09 -14.70
C TYR A 227 10.91 -6.54 -14.48
N THR A 228 11.21 -6.87 -13.26
CA THR A 228 11.16 -8.24 -12.78
C THR A 228 9.80 -8.49 -12.18
N LEU A 229 9.10 -9.51 -12.67
CA LEU A 229 7.80 -9.95 -12.15
C LEU A 229 8.01 -11.02 -11.08
N ILE A 230 7.42 -10.82 -9.94
CA ILE A 230 7.29 -11.79 -8.85
C ILE A 230 5.81 -12.12 -8.70
N GLU A 231 5.44 -13.38 -8.89
CA GLU A 231 4.08 -13.90 -8.75
C GLU A 231 4.02 -14.85 -7.56
N VAL A 232 3.11 -14.60 -6.62
CA VAL A 232 2.73 -15.53 -5.56
C VAL A 232 1.30 -15.97 -5.83
N SER A 233 1.09 -17.27 -5.96
CA SER A 233 -0.24 -17.83 -6.25
C SER A 233 -0.57 -18.98 -5.31
N ASP A 234 -1.85 -19.11 -4.97
CA ASP A 234 -2.42 -20.16 -4.14
C ASP A 234 -3.69 -20.74 -4.78
N ASN A 235 -4.05 -21.94 -4.36
CA ASN A 235 -5.34 -22.57 -4.66
C ASN A 235 -6.28 -22.59 -3.43
N GLY A 236 -6.12 -21.64 -2.51
CA GLY A 236 -6.89 -21.52 -1.28
C GLY A 236 -8.32 -21.04 -1.48
N LEU A 237 -8.88 -20.36 -0.46
CA LEU A 237 -10.27 -19.88 -0.48
C LEU A 237 -10.56 -18.85 -1.57
N GLY A 238 -9.55 -18.11 -2.01
CA GLY A 238 -9.75 -16.97 -2.90
C GLY A 238 -10.56 -15.84 -2.26
N MET A 239 -10.97 -14.86 -3.08
CA MET A 239 -11.63 -13.65 -2.62
C MET A 239 -12.75 -13.23 -3.55
N SER A 240 -13.83 -12.67 -2.98
CA SER A 240 -14.90 -12.02 -3.71
C SER A 240 -14.46 -10.67 -4.30
N LYS A 241 -15.20 -10.16 -5.29
CA LYS A 241 -14.94 -8.84 -5.89
C LYS A 241 -15.02 -7.68 -4.88
N SER A 242 -15.84 -7.81 -3.85
CA SER A 242 -15.98 -6.82 -2.78
C SER A 242 -14.77 -6.80 -1.86
N GLN A 243 -14.20 -7.96 -1.56
CA GLN A 243 -12.98 -8.09 -0.77
C GLN A 243 -11.76 -7.53 -1.53
N ILE A 244 -11.59 -7.90 -2.81
CA ILE A 244 -10.46 -7.43 -3.64
C ILE A 244 -10.33 -5.90 -3.64
N LYS A 245 -11.45 -5.17 -3.58
CA LYS A 245 -11.43 -3.69 -3.52
C LYS A 245 -10.86 -3.14 -2.21
N LYS A 246 -10.89 -3.93 -1.13
CA LYS A 246 -10.55 -3.49 0.23
C LYS A 246 -9.30 -4.14 0.79
N ILE A 247 -8.77 -5.21 0.18
CA ILE A 247 -7.64 -5.98 0.74
C ILE A 247 -6.38 -5.15 0.99
N PHE A 248 -6.26 -4.02 0.33
CA PHE A 248 -5.14 -3.09 0.52
C PHE A 248 -5.48 -1.92 1.46
N ASP A 249 -6.70 -1.86 1.97
CA ASP A 249 -7.03 -0.86 2.97
C ASP A 249 -6.37 -1.26 4.30
N PRO A 250 -5.72 -0.32 5.00
CA PRO A 250 -5.11 -0.64 6.27
C PRO A 250 -6.18 -1.10 7.26
N PHE A 251 -5.82 -2.09 8.07
CA PHE A 251 -6.69 -2.73 9.06
C PHE A 251 -7.87 -3.54 8.49
N TYR A 252 -7.93 -3.72 7.17
CA TYR A 252 -8.90 -4.62 6.58
C TYR A 252 -8.42 -6.07 6.69
N SER A 253 -9.23 -6.92 7.34
CA SER A 253 -9.03 -8.37 7.38
C SER A 253 -10.37 -9.07 7.25
N SER A 254 -10.44 -10.11 6.44
CA SER A 254 -11.56 -11.06 6.39
C SER A 254 -11.40 -12.21 7.38
N LYS A 255 -10.23 -12.30 8.03
CA LYS A 255 -9.89 -13.31 9.03
C LYS A 255 -10.27 -12.80 10.42
N ASN A 256 -10.29 -13.72 11.40
CA ASN A 256 -10.63 -13.37 12.78
C ASN A 256 -9.74 -12.21 13.29
N SER A 257 -10.35 -11.08 13.63
CA SER A 257 -9.69 -9.84 14.03
C SER A 257 -8.82 -9.96 15.30
N ASN A 258 -8.97 -11.05 16.04
CA ASN A 258 -8.17 -11.29 17.23
C ASN A 258 -6.71 -11.67 16.91
N TYR A 259 -6.43 -12.18 15.71
CA TYR A 259 -5.11 -12.66 15.31
C TYR A 259 -4.51 -11.91 14.09
N ASN A 260 -5.34 -11.29 13.26
CA ASN A 260 -4.90 -10.67 12.00
C ASN A 260 -5.34 -9.21 11.91
N TRP A 261 -4.36 -8.32 11.89
CA TRP A 261 -4.59 -6.86 11.92
C TRP A 261 -4.91 -6.23 10.57
N GLY A 262 -4.85 -7.02 9.48
CA GLY A 262 -5.09 -6.49 8.15
C GLY A 262 -4.03 -5.50 7.66
N MET A 263 -2.80 -5.54 8.21
CA MET A 263 -1.70 -4.66 7.82
C MET A 263 -0.77 -5.28 6.78
N GLY A 264 -0.75 -6.61 6.64
CA GLY A 264 0.21 -7.30 5.77
C GLY A 264 0.12 -6.88 4.30
N LEU A 265 -1.06 -6.93 3.68
CA LEU A 265 -1.25 -6.52 2.28
C LEU A 265 -1.12 -5.01 2.07
N TYR A 266 -1.53 -4.20 3.03
CA TYR A 266 -1.26 -2.77 3.02
C TYR A 266 0.26 -2.49 2.98
N TYR A 267 1.03 -3.16 3.87
CA TYR A 267 2.49 -3.06 3.89
C TYR A 267 3.10 -3.47 2.54
N VAL A 268 2.69 -4.60 1.97
CA VAL A 268 3.15 -5.06 0.65
C VAL A 268 2.94 -3.97 -0.40
N ARG A 269 1.76 -3.37 -0.45
CA ARG A 269 1.44 -2.31 -1.40
C ARG A 269 2.33 -1.08 -1.21
N GLU A 270 2.56 -0.64 0.01
CA GLU A 270 3.39 0.54 0.28
C GLU A 270 4.87 0.26 -0.04
N VAL A 271 5.39 -0.93 0.28
CA VAL A 271 6.74 -1.37 -0.13
C VAL A 271 6.88 -1.34 -1.65
N VAL A 272 5.96 -1.98 -2.38
CA VAL A 272 6.01 -2.01 -3.86
C VAL A 272 5.99 -0.61 -4.45
N LYS A 273 5.13 0.29 -3.95
CA LYS A 273 5.09 1.68 -4.38
C LYS A 273 6.41 2.42 -4.12
N SER A 274 6.98 2.24 -2.94
CA SER A 274 8.25 2.88 -2.58
C SER A 274 9.43 2.38 -3.42
N HIS A 275 9.30 1.18 -3.99
CA HIS A 275 10.23 0.63 -4.98
C HIS A 275 9.90 1.03 -6.43
N LEU A 276 9.04 2.05 -6.64
CA LEU A 276 8.56 2.47 -7.97
C LEU A 276 7.93 1.32 -8.77
N GLY A 277 7.49 0.28 -8.06
CA GLY A 277 6.89 -0.92 -8.61
C GLY A 277 5.39 -0.80 -8.85
N LYS A 278 4.83 -1.88 -9.38
CA LYS A 278 3.39 -2.01 -9.61
C LYS A 278 2.89 -3.30 -8.98
N MET A 279 1.66 -3.29 -8.51
CA MET A 279 1.02 -4.47 -7.93
C MET A 279 -0.32 -4.73 -8.59
N ARG A 280 -0.61 -6.02 -8.84
CA ARG A 280 -1.89 -6.52 -9.37
C ARG A 280 -2.31 -7.74 -8.58
N VAL A 281 -3.62 -7.95 -8.47
CA VAL A 281 -4.23 -9.13 -7.85
C VAL A 281 -5.30 -9.69 -8.77
N GLU A 282 -5.34 -11.02 -8.87
CA GLU A 282 -6.40 -11.81 -9.49
C GLU A 282 -6.85 -12.84 -8.46
N SER A 283 -8.14 -12.92 -8.22
CA SER A 283 -8.69 -13.91 -7.30
C SER A 283 -10.12 -14.26 -7.67
N THR A 284 -10.47 -15.49 -7.38
CA THR A 284 -11.83 -15.99 -7.54
C THR A 284 -12.16 -16.84 -6.31
N GLU A 285 -13.29 -16.56 -5.68
CA GLU A 285 -13.77 -17.28 -4.51
C GLU A 285 -13.85 -18.79 -4.78
N GLY A 286 -13.28 -19.59 -3.88
CA GLY A 286 -13.17 -21.05 -4.01
C GLY A 286 -12.06 -21.56 -4.94
N LYS A 287 -11.34 -20.68 -5.67
CA LYS A 287 -10.30 -21.08 -6.64
C LYS A 287 -8.90 -20.65 -6.28
N GLY A 288 -8.76 -19.72 -5.30
CA GLY A 288 -7.48 -19.17 -4.89
C GLY A 288 -7.20 -17.77 -5.42
N SER A 289 -5.96 -17.32 -5.22
CA SER A 289 -5.51 -15.97 -5.55
C SER A 289 -4.16 -15.96 -6.25
N LYS A 290 -3.89 -14.87 -6.99
CA LYS A 290 -2.59 -14.57 -7.59
C LYS A 290 -2.25 -13.12 -7.34
N PHE A 291 -1.11 -12.90 -6.73
CA PHE A 291 -0.54 -11.58 -6.50
C PHE A 291 0.68 -11.40 -7.38
N TYR A 292 0.72 -10.28 -8.09
CA TYR A 292 1.79 -9.91 -8.99
C TYR A 292 2.48 -8.66 -8.47
N ILE A 293 3.79 -8.73 -8.28
CA ILE A 293 4.66 -7.60 -7.97
C ILE A 293 5.58 -7.38 -9.15
N LEU A 294 5.67 -6.15 -9.66
CA LEU A 294 6.59 -5.74 -10.69
C LEU A 294 7.56 -4.73 -10.11
N ILE A 295 8.84 -5.07 -10.05
CA ILE A 295 9.91 -4.19 -9.57
C ILE A 295 10.76 -3.77 -10.78
N PRO A 296 11.11 -2.47 -10.94
CA PRO A 296 11.99 -2.03 -12.01
C PRO A 296 13.33 -2.76 -11.98
N LYS A 297 13.82 -3.16 -13.15
CA LYS A 297 15.16 -3.73 -13.28
C LYS A 297 16.21 -2.66 -12.98
N TYR A 298 17.33 -3.11 -12.46
CA TYR A 298 18.55 -2.31 -12.39
C TYR A 298 19.38 -2.61 -13.65
N GLU A 299 19.52 -1.60 -14.53
CA GLU A 299 20.35 -1.63 -15.73
C GLU A 299 21.63 -0.85 -15.51
#